data_8bad9ba0b82cf43a4997cb3dbcc4f6c1
#
_entry.id   8bad9ba0b82cf43a4997cb3dbcc4f6c1
#
_cell.length_a   1.000
_cell.length_b   1.000
_cell.length_c   1.000
_cell.angle_alpha   90.00
_cell.angle_beta   90.00
_cell.angle_gamma   90.00
#
_symmetry.space_group_name_H-M   'P 1'
#
loop_
_entity.id
_entity.type
_entity.pdbx_description
1 polymer ?
#
loop_
_entity_poly.entity_id
_entity_poly.type
_entity_poly.pdbx_seq_one_letter_code
_entity_poly.pdbx_strand_id
1 'polypeptide(L)'
;MNKILFILSFLLFFSKSQAQEIDSSYVETDSISVDSIAVLETEIALINPDALLCFYEKLAEMKSTDSKQKINFLHIGDSHIQADLMTNVVRERLQKEYGNGGRGLVFPYNLAKTNGPWDVRFSSNGSFTSFRNVSPVSSANIGLTGILLQARKEDFAIELNAKERNNYFTTIKILTPNNIPSFDLATAKKTIVFESQVPKTITHKIKSGDVLGAIADKYNVSITALKKANGLKSNNIRAGKTLKIPTNEKQNRSISRSEFIPLEIQKDAFSHFYKSENLLDKIYLIPNKDENVFELNGIILENNDKGIVYHNSGVNGAKFSDYNKYPLFFEQLKALHPDVLVLSFGTNESFDNMNSDAFIAQLDLFISNARKQNPFVEIIISTPPPSLFKRKYPNTFVADYSKKIIDLAYSRRVAVWDLYTDMGGLYGINQNAKAGLIGPDRVHYTKAGYVKQGNLLAKAIIEAFENYEKSKAIINE
;
A
#
# COMPACT_ATOMS: atom_id res chain seq x y z
N MET A 1 21.23 65.88 -6.02
CA MET A 1 21.98 64.62 -6.26
C MET A 1 21.21 63.51 -5.60
N ASN A 2 20.30 62.90 -6.35
CA ASN A 2 19.40 61.83 -5.86
C ASN A 2 20.05 60.46 -6.11
N LYS A 3 20.26 59.67 -5.05
CA LYS A 3 20.63 58.29 -5.15
C LYS A 3 19.36 57.45 -5.18
N ILE A 4 19.09 56.81 -6.31
CA ILE A 4 18.05 55.80 -6.50
C ILE A 4 18.60 54.48 -6.04
N LEU A 5 17.95 53.87 -5.03
CA LEU A 5 18.23 52.55 -4.51
C LEU A 5 17.38 51.55 -5.29
N PHE A 6 18.00 50.69 -6.10
CA PHE A 6 17.34 49.54 -6.74
C PHE A 6 17.24 48.38 -5.74
N ILE A 7 16.02 48.06 -5.29
CA ILE A 7 15.75 46.84 -4.54
C ILE A 7 15.37 45.79 -5.56
N LEU A 8 16.26 44.80 -5.74
CA LEU A 8 16.01 43.57 -6.52
C LEU A 8 15.21 42.61 -5.63
N SER A 9 13.92 42.50 -5.87
CA SER A 9 13.07 41.50 -5.24
C SER A 9 13.25 40.16 -5.95
N PHE A 10 13.92 39.20 -5.32
CA PHE A 10 14.05 37.82 -5.76
C PHE A 10 12.74 37.09 -5.39
N LEU A 11 11.82 36.99 -6.35
CA LEU A 11 10.66 36.09 -6.25
C LEU A 11 11.10 34.66 -6.46
N LEU A 12 11.30 33.95 -5.35
CA LEU A 12 11.43 32.47 -5.34
C LEU A 12 10.04 31.87 -5.65
N PHE A 13 9.86 31.47 -6.88
CA PHE A 13 8.76 30.57 -7.26
C PHE A 13 9.02 29.19 -6.68
N PHE A 14 8.47 28.92 -5.51
CA PHE A 14 8.26 27.55 -5.06
C PHE A 14 7.13 26.95 -5.89
N SER A 15 7.45 26.18 -6.91
CA SER A 15 6.49 25.28 -7.54
C SER A 15 6.17 24.15 -6.55
N LYS A 16 5.09 24.32 -5.79
CA LYS A 16 4.46 23.20 -5.10
C LYS A 16 3.94 22.23 -6.16
N SER A 17 4.61 21.10 -6.35
CA SER A 17 3.99 19.96 -6.99
C SER A 17 2.87 19.47 -6.05
N GLN A 18 1.65 19.89 -6.30
CA GLN A 18 0.50 19.28 -5.66
C GLN A 18 0.34 17.88 -6.25
N ALA A 19 0.76 16.88 -5.49
CA ALA A 19 0.22 15.53 -5.65
C ALA A 19 -1.28 15.65 -5.35
N GLN A 20 -2.11 15.57 -6.37
CA GLN A 20 -3.55 15.67 -6.24
C GLN A 20 -4.03 14.42 -5.53
N GLU A 21 -4.51 14.58 -4.29
CA GLU A 21 -5.29 13.54 -3.59
C GLU A 21 -6.48 13.20 -4.47
N ILE A 22 -6.63 11.91 -4.77
CA ILE A 22 -7.87 11.39 -5.37
C ILE A 22 -8.91 11.56 -4.27
N ASP A 23 -9.92 12.39 -4.56
CA ASP A 23 -11.04 12.65 -3.66
C ASP A 23 -11.69 11.32 -3.27
N SER A 24 -11.66 11.02 -1.98
CA SER A 24 -12.19 9.78 -1.40
C SER A 24 -13.71 9.79 -1.28
N SER A 25 -14.41 10.76 -1.87
CA SER A 25 -15.87 10.88 -1.82
C SER A 25 -16.62 9.98 -2.81
N TYR A 26 -16.02 8.90 -3.31
CA TYR A 26 -16.77 7.90 -4.05
C TYR A 26 -17.64 7.09 -3.11
N VAL A 27 -18.91 7.48 -3.07
CA VAL A 27 -20.05 6.84 -2.44
C VAL A 27 -20.06 5.34 -2.76
N GLU A 28 -20.26 4.53 -1.73
CA GLU A 28 -20.70 3.14 -1.85
C GLU A 28 -21.98 3.08 -2.72
N THR A 29 -21.87 2.62 -3.94
CA THR A 29 -23.00 2.22 -4.74
C THR A 29 -22.73 0.87 -5.35
N ASP A 30 -23.58 -0.06 -4.93
CA ASP A 30 -23.97 -1.33 -5.52
C ASP A 30 -22.89 -2.24 -6.12
N SER A 31 -22.95 -3.48 -5.64
CA SER A 31 -22.30 -4.65 -6.20
C SER A 31 -22.71 -4.85 -7.66
N ILE A 32 -21.95 -4.29 -8.59
CA ILE A 32 -22.05 -4.66 -10.00
C ILE A 32 -21.38 -6.02 -10.12
N SER A 33 -22.19 -7.04 -10.45
CA SER A 33 -21.67 -8.37 -10.77
C SER A 33 -20.64 -8.27 -11.90
N VAL A 34 -19.48 -8.89 -11.70
CA VAL A 34 -18.30 -8.83 -12.58
C VAL A 34 -18.57 -9.47 -13.96
N ASP A 35 -19.71 -10.15 -14.14
CA ASP A 35 -20.00 -11.00 -15.30
C ASP A 35 -20.58 -10.27 -16.53
N SER A 36 -20.77 -8.96 -16.51
CA SER A 36 -21.55 -8.28 -17.58
C SER A 36 -20.77 -7.33 -18.50
N ILE A 37 -19.43 -7.26 -18.43
CA ILE A 37 -18.67 -6.51 -19.44
C ILE A 37 -18.16 -7.48 -20.50
N ALA A 38 -18.85 -7.57 -21.64
CA ALA A 38 -18.38 -8.30 -22.81
C ALA A 38 -17.03 -7.73 -23.26
N VAL A 39 -15.97 -8.48 -23.04
CA VAL A 39 -14.64 -8.19 -23.60
C VAL A 39 -14.71 -8.58 -25.09
N LEU A 40 -14.53 -7.60 -25.98
CA LEU A 40 -14.28 -7.90 -27.40
C LEU A 40 -13.06 -8.85 -27.46
N GLU A 41 -13.24 -9.99 -28.14
CA GLU A 41 -12.22 -11.03 -28.29
C GLU A 41 -11.07 -10.50 -29.19
N THR A 42 -10.15 -9.76 -28.58
CA THR A 42 -8.78 -9.62 -29.11
C THR A 42 -7.96 -10.74 -28.49
N GLU A 43 -7.08 -11.38 -29.27
CA GLU A 43 -6.11 -12.33 -28.71
C GLU A 43 -5.24 -11.56 -27.71
N ILE A 44 -5.57 -11.72 -26.43
CA ILE A 44 -4.84 -11.07 -25.34
C ILE A 44 -3.79 -12.07 -24.92
N ALA A 45 -2.57 -11.88 -25.37
CA ALA A 45 -1.45 -12.79 -25.09
C ALA A 45 -0.30 -12.03 -24.43
N LEU A 46 0.45 -12.73 -23.58
CA LEU A 46 1.77 -12.24 -23.17
C LEU A 46 2.76 -12.37 -24.33
N ILE A 47 3.54 -11.33 -24.54
CA ILE A 47 4.70 -11.38 -25.44
C ILE A 47 5.83 -12.06 -24.68
N ASN A 48 6.54 -13.00 -25.32
CA ASN A 48 7.59 -13.82 -24.72
C ASN A 48 7.14 -14.59 -23.45
N PRO A 49 6.04 -15.37 -23.50
CA PRO A 49 5.52 -16.10 -22.35
C PRO A 49 6.50 -17.14 -21.79
N ASP A 50 7.44 -17.63 -22.58
CA ASP A 50 8.47 -18.59 -22.15
C ASP A 50 9.42 -18.03 -21.08
N ALA A 51 9.42 -16.71 -20.88
CA ALA A 51 10.13 -16.09 -19.76
C ALA A 51 9.53 -16.41 -18.38
N LEU A 52 8.42 -17.18 -18.34
CA LEU A 52 7.69 -17.57 -17.11
C LEU A 52 7.68 -19.11 -16.91
N LEU A 53 8.64 -19.83 -17.45
CA LEU A 53 8.67 -21.29 -17.41
C LEU A 53 8.73 -21.87 -15.98
N CYS A 54 9.53 -21.26 -15.09
CA CYS A 54 9.62 -21.75 -13.70
C CYS A 54 8.30 -21.56 -12.96
N PHE A 55 7.59 -20.44 -13.21
CA PHE A 55 6.25 -20.21 -12.67
C PHE A 55 5.26 -21.27 -13.20
N TYR A 56 5.28 -21.58 -14.50
CA TYR A 56 4.37 -22.59 -15.07
C TYR A 56 4.66 -23.97 -14.53
N GLU A 57 5.91 -24.37 -14.38
CA GLU A 57 6.29 -25.66 -13.79
C GLU A 57 5.81 -25.75 -12.33
N LYS A 58 6.05 -24.70 -11.56
CA LYS A 58 5.61 -24.62 -10.17
C LYS A 58 4.07 -24.65 -10.04
N LEU A 59 3.36 -24.00 -10.96
CA LEU A 59 1.89 -24.00 -10.99
C LEU A 59 1.34 -25.37 -11.35
N ALA A 60 1.93 -26.06 -12.34
CA ALA A 60 1.56 -27.41 -12.72
C ALA A 60 1.79 -28.40 -11.57
N GLU A 61 2.93 -28.30 -10.87
CA GLU A 61 3.22 -29.09 -9.67
C GLU A 61 2.18 -28.82 -8.57
N MET A 62 1.86 -27.55 -8.28
CA MET A 62 0.86 -27.18 -7.29
C MET A 62 -0.53 -27.73 -7.62
N LYS A 63 -0.92 -27.81 -8.92
CA LYS A 63 -2.19 -28.41 -9.36
C LYS A 63 -2.20 -29.93 -9.15
N SER A 64 -1.10 -30.60 -9.42
CA SER A 64 -1.02 -32.08 -9.47
C SER A 64 -0.73 -32.72 -8.11
N THR A 65 -0.34 -31.96 -7.10
CA THR A 65 0.07 -32.50 -5.79
C THR A 65 -0.82 -31.97 -4.66
N ASP A 66 -0.83 -32.69 -3.53
CA ASP A 66 -1.44 -32.24 -2.28
C ASP A 66 -0.53 -31.30 -1.48
N SER A 67 0.56 -30.82 -2.08
CA SER A 67 1.48 -29.93 -1.41
C SER A 67 0.77 -28.61 -1.03
N LYS A 68 1.12 -28.04 0.13
CA LYS A 68 0.64 -26.72 0.56
C LYS A 68 1.45 -25.58 -0.05
N GLN A 69 1.96 -25.79 -1.26
CA GLN A 69 2.79 -24.82 -1.96
C GLN A 69 2.00 -23.56 -2.31
N LYS A 70 2.66 -22.43 -2.25
CA LYS A 70 2.14 -21.13 -2.66
C LYS A 70 2.96 -20.58 -3.80
N ILE A 71 2.29 -19.78 -4.64
CA ILE A 71 2.93 -19.01 -5.71
C ILE A 71 2.71 -17.54 -5.39
N ASN A 72 3.82 -16.82 -5.27
CA ASN A 72 3.83 -15.43 -4.85
C ASN A 72 4.04 -14.51 -6.05
N PHE A 73 3.04 -13.68 -6.35
CA PHE A 73 3.15 -12.55 -7.26
C PHE A 73 3.39 -11.28 -6.46
N LEU A 74 4.25 -10.39 -6.95
CA LEU A 74 4.34 -9.04 -6.44
C LEU A 74 4.17 -8.04 -7.58
N HIS A 75 3.05 -7.30 -7.57
CA HIS A 75 2.76 -6.25 -8.52
C HIS A 75 3.21 -4.90 -7.95
N ILE A 76 4.15 -4.27 -8.63
CA ILE A 76 4.78 -3.02 -8.20
C ILE A 76 4.43 -1.93 -9.21
N GLY A 77 4.08 -0.74 -8.72
CA GLY A 77 3.76 0.38 -9.60
C GLY A 77 3.52 1.71 -8.89
N ASP A 78 2.76 2.53 -9.57
CA ASP A 78 2.44 3.90 -9.17
C ASP A 78 1.01 4.05 -8.63
N SER A 79 0.33 5.17 -8.92
CA SER A 79 -1.07 5.43 -8.53
C SER A 79 -2.07 4.46 -9.16
N HIS A 80 -1.76 3.86 -10.31
CA HIS A 80 -2.62 2.86 -10.94
C HIS A 80 -2.69 1.55 -10.13
N ILE A 81 -1.68 1.30 -9.29
CA ILE A 81 -1.55 0.09 -8.46
C ILE A 81 -1.92 0.35 -6.99
N GLN A 82 -1.64 1.54 -6.44
CA GLN A 82 -1.79 1.82 -5.01
C GLN A 82 -3.18 1.54 -4.45
N ALA A 83 -4.24 1.86 -5.19
CA ALA A 83 -5.63 1.67 -4.74
C ALA A 83 -6.12 0.22 -4.80
N ASP A 84 -5.31 -0.71 -5.34
CA ASP A 84 -5.63 -2.14 -5.49
C ASP A 84 -6.89 -2.44 -6.35
N LEU A 85 -7.33 -1.48 -7.17
CA LEU A 85 -8.53 -1.66 -7.98
C LEU A 85 -8.33 -2.69 -9.12
N MET A 86 -7.20 -2.60 -9.82
CA MET A 86 -6.83 -3.54 -10.88
C MET A 86 -6.27 -4.83 -10.28
N THR A 87 -5.36 -4.71 -9.34
CA THR A 87 -4.63 -5.82 -8.72
C THR A 87 -5.54 -6.73 -7.90
N ASN A 88 -6.60 -6.20 -7.28
CA ASN A 88 -7.61 -7.01 -6.61
C ASN A 88 -8.35 -7.94 -7.59
N VAL A 89 -8.71 -7.43 -8.79
CA VAL A 89 -9.36 -8.26 -9.81
C VAL A 89 -8.44 -9.38 -10.29
N VAL A 90 -7.16 -9.07 -10.51
CA VAL A 90 -6.16 -10.11 -10.88
C VAL A 90 -6.06 -11.15 -9.79
N ARG A 91 -5.94 -10.73 -8.53
CA ARG A 91 -5.87 -11.61 -7.35
C ARG A 91 -7.07 -12.54 -7.28
N GLU A 92 -8.28 -11.98 -7.32
CA GLU A 92 -9.52 -12.75 -7.23
C GLU A 92 -9.63 -13.79 -8.35
N ARG A 93 -9.28 -13.44 -9.58
CA ARG A 93 -9.34 -14.36 -10.72
C ARG A 93 -8.31 -15.46 -10.62
N LEU A 94 -7.06 -15.14 -10.32
CA LEU A 94 -6.01 -16.15 -10.18
C LEU A 94 -6.27 -17.06 -8.97
N GLN A 95 -6.79 -16.52 -7.86
CA GLN A 95 -7.16 -17.30 -6.68
C GLN A 95 -8.37 -18.18 -6.92
N LYS A 96 -9.34 -17.72 -7.69
CA LYS A 96 -10.50 -18.53 -8.10
C LYS A 96 -10.07 -19.75 -8.93
N GLU A 97 -9.08 -19.56 -9.79
CA GLU A 97 -8.60 -20.61 -10.71
C GLU A 97 -7.63 -21.58 -10.03
N TYR A 98 -6.71 -21.06 -9.22
CA TYR A 98 -5.57 -21.83 -8.71
C TYR A 98 -5.52 -21.98 -7.19
N GLY A 99 -6.53 -21.51 -6.47
CA GLY A 99 -6.59 -21.55 -5.01
C GLY A 99 -6.11 -20.28 -4.34
N ASN A 100 -6.61 -20.03 -3.14
CA ASN A 100 -6.33 -18.82 -2.36
C ASN A 100 -5.28 -19.11 -1.27
N GLY A 101 -4.03 -18.69 -1.49
CA GLY A 101 -2.92 -18.79 -0.53
C GLY A 101 -2.87 -17.68 0.52
N GLY A 102 -3.71 -16.65 0.39
CA GLY A 102 -3.79 -15.50 1.31
C GLY A 102 -3.94 -14.16 0.59
N ARG A 103 -4.24 -13.12 1.38
CA ARG A 103 -4.42 -11.74 0.88
C ARG A 103 -3.09 -11.12 0.38
N GLY A 104 -1.98 -11.50 1.01
CA GLY A 104 -0.67 -10.95 0.70
C GLY A 104 -0.37 -9.64 1.41
N LEU A 105 0.46 -8.80 0.78
CA LEU A 105 0.97 -7.55 1.33
C LEU A 105 -0.13 -6.52 1.52
N VAL A 106 -0.20 -5.94 2.72
CA VAL A 106 -1.09 -4.85 3.10
C VAL A 106 -0.31 -3.78 3.88
N PHE A 107 -0.84 -2.56 3.89
CA PHE A 107 -0.24 -1.43 4.60
C PHE A 107 -1.34 -0.48 5.10
N PRO A 108 -1.17 0.20 6.24
CA PRO A 108 -2.15 1.15 6.78
C PRO A 108 -2.13 2.51 6.03
N TYR A 109 -2.51 2.52 4.77
CA TYR A 109 -2.48 3.69 3.89
C TYR A 109 -3.25 4.89 4.46
N ASN A 110 -4.41 4.66 5.09
CA ASN A 110 -5.19 5.72 5.71
C ASN A 110 -4.45 6.38 6.90
N LEU A 111 -3.68 5.62 7.68
CA LEU A 111 -2.84 6.18 8.74
C LEU A 111 -1.63 6.94 8.17
N ALA A 112 -1.18 6.58 6.97
CA ALA A 112 -0.18 7.31 6.19
C ALA A 112 -0.79 8.50 5.40
N LYS A 113 -2.08 8.79 5.58
CA LYS A 113 -2.82 9.89 4.93
C LYS A 113 -2.77 9.79 3.40
N THR A 114 -3.05 8.62 2.87
CA THR A 114 -3.17 8.37 1.43
C THR A 114 -4.23 7.29 1.17
N ASN A 115 -4.71 7.19 -0.07
CA ASN A 115 -5.65 6.14 -0.47
C ASN A 115 -4.96 4.77 -0.51
N GLY A 116 -5.75 3.71 -0.42
CA GLY A 116 -5.27 2.33 -0.48
C GLY A 116 -6.42 1.35 -0.64
N PRO A 117 -6.14 0.04 -0.55
CA PRO A 117 -7.13 -1.03 -0.59
C PRO A 117 -8.27 -0.82 0.40
N TRP A 118 -9.46 -1.24 0.03
CA TRP A 118 -10.67 -1.15 0.86
C TRP A 118 -10.96 -2.42 1.67
N ASP A 119 -10.42 -3.54 1.24
CA ASP A 119 -10.69 -4.89 1.73
C ASP A 119 -10.02 -5.21 3.07
N VAL A 120 -8.94 -4.49 3.41
CA VAL A 120 -8.30 -4.53 4.72
C VAL A 120 -8.23 -3.12 5.28
N ARG A 121 -8.91 -2.90 6.41
CA ARG A 121 -8.98 -1.58 7.04
C ARG A 121 -8.11 -1.51 8.28
N PHE A 122 -7.57 -0.32 8.52
CA PHE A 122 -6.77 -0.02 9.69
C PHE A 122 -7.41 1.12 10.48
N SER A 123 -7.46 0.96 11.80
CA SER A 123 -7.92 1.98 12.74
C SER A 123 -6.88 2.17 13.84
N SER A 124 -6.72 3.38 14.36
CA SER A 124 -5.77 3.65 15.43
C SER A 124 -6.17 4.91 16.22
N ASN A 125 -5.78 4.97 17.48
CA ASN A 125 -5.84 6.17 18.33
C ASN A 125 -4.54 6.99 18.24
N GLY A 126 -3.49 6.48 17.57
CA GLY A 126 -2.17 7.10 17.47
C GLY A 126 -2.06 8.19 16.41
N SER A 127 -0.93 8.89 16.46
CA SER A 127 -0.52 9.84 15.43
C SER A 127 0.74 9.34 14.76
N PHE A 128 0.73 9.31 13.43
CA PHE A 128 1.81 8.76 12.63
C PHE A 128 2.40 9.79 11.67
N THR A 129 3.70 9.66 11.42
CA THR A 129 4.40 10.31 10.31
C THR A 129 4.61 9.29 9.23
N SER A 130 4.41 9.66 7.97
CA SER A 130 4.70 8.78 6.83
C SER A 130 5.76 9.39 5.93
N PHE A 131 6.61 8.52 5.37
CA PHE A 131 7.62 8.87 4.39
C PHE A 131 7.38 8.01 3.15
N ARG A 132 7.39 8.63 1.98
CA ARG A 132 7.15 7.94 0.70
C ARG A 132 8.41 7.99 -0.15
N ASN A 133 8.63 6.97 -0.96
CA ASN A 133 9.78 6.88 -1.86
C ASN A 133 9.86 8.03 -2.88
N VAL A 134 8.72 8.64 -3.25
CA VAL A 134 8.65 9.82 -4.12
C VAL A 134 9.15 11.10 -3.46
N SER A 135 9.30 11.11 -2.13
CA SER A 135 9.81 12.26 -1.40
C SER A 135 11.34 12.29 -1.43
N PRO A 136 11.98 13.47 -1.39
CA PRO A 136 13.45 13.57 -1.48
C PRO A 136 14.20 13.17 -0.20
N VAL A 137 13.51 12.71 0.84
CA VAL A 137 14.13 12.38 2.14
C VAL A 137 14.90 11.07 2.02
N SER A 138 16.23 11.15 1.93
CA SER A 138 17.12 10.01 1.76
C SER A 138 17.38 9.18 3.03
N SER A 139 17.05 9.69 4.21
CA SER A 139 17.36 9.04 5.51
C SER A 139 16.22 8.16 6.05
N ALA A 140 15.08 8.08 5.39
CA ALA A 140 13.98 7.24 5.82
C ALA A 140 14.18 5.78 5.39
N ASN A 141 13.91 4.85 6.30
CA ASN A 141 14.01 3.40 6.06
C ASN A 141 12.82 2.89 5.25
N ILE A 142 12.65 3.39 4.02
CA ILE A 142 11.56 3.01 3.14
C ILE A 142 11.81 1.60 2.59
N GLY A 143 10.89 0.70 2.93
CA GLY A 143 10.95 -0.71 2.52
C GLY A 143 9.90 -1.09 1.49
N LEU A 144 9.42 -2.32 1.58
CA LEU A 144 8.71 -3.07 0.57
C LEU A 144 7.44 -2.40 0.00
N THR A 145 6.72 -1.62 0.78
CA THR A 145 5.52 -0.91 0.30
C THR A 145 5.81 0.43 -0.36
N GLY A 146 7.10 0.83 -0.44
CA GLY A 146 7.48 2.17 -0.89
C GLY A 146 7.06 3.30 0.07
N ILE A 147 6.48 2.93 1.22
CA ILE A 147 6.05 3.86 2.27
C ILE A 147 6.54 3.34 3.62
N LEU A 148 7.02 4.25 4.46
CA LEU A 148 7.32 4.00 5.86
C LEU A 148 6.27 4.69 6.73
N LEU A 149 5.63 3.98 7.65
CA LEU A 149 4.82 4.55 8.73
C LEU A 149 5.63 4.57 10.02
N GLN A 150 5.74 5.73 10.68
CA GLN A 150 6.52 5.89 11.90
C GLN A 150 5.68 6.51 13.03
N ALA A 151 5.80 5.97 14.24
CA ALA A 151 5.37 6.59 15.49
C ALA A 151 6.55 6.72 16.46
N ARG A 152 6.48 7.73 17.37
CA ARG A 152 7.48 7.99 18.42
C ARG A 152 6.88 8.04 19.82
N LYS A 153 5.63 7.66 19.97
CA LYS A 153 4.90 7.58 21.23
C LYS A 153 4.36 6.17 21.40
N GLU A 154 4.36 5.68 22.62
CA GLU A 154 3.96 4.31 22.96
C GLU A 154 2.46 4.15 23.25
N ASP A 155 1.67 5.21 23.18
CA ASP A 155 0.25 5.23 23.59
C ASP A 155 -0.73 4.98 22.43
N PHE A 156 -0.36 4.09 21.51
CA PHE A 156 -1.20 3.74 20.38
C PHE A 156 -1.46 2.23 20.28
N ALA A 157 -2.51 1.90 19.55
CA ALA A 157 -2.72 0.57 18.98
C ALA A 157 -3.19 0.73 17.53
N ILE A 158 -2.82 -0.20 16.66
CA ILE A 158 -3.32 -0.28 15.30
C ILE A 158 -4.19 -1.54 15.20
N GLU A 159 -5.46 -1.39 14.87
CA GLU A 159 -6.33 -2.50 14.48
C GLU A 159 -6.17 -2.77 13.00
N LEU A 160 -5.92 -4.02 12.64
CA LEU A 160 -6.07 -4.56 11.28
C LEU A 160 -7.37 -5.35 11.25
N ASN A 161 -8.22 -5.07 10.25
CA ASN A 161 -9.51 -5.74 10.07
C ASN A 161 -9.70 -6.10 8.58
N ALA A 162 -9.63 -7.41 8.27
CA ALA A 162 -9.98 -7.97 6.97
C ALA A 162 -11.51 -8.00 6.83
N LYS A 163 -12.05 -7.39 5.77
CA LYS A 163 -13.50 -7.19 5.60
C LYS A 163 -14.20 -8.39 5.03
N GLU A 164 -13.53 -9.15 4.21
CA GLU A 164 -14.11 -10.28 3.50
C GLU A 164 -13.45 -11.58 3.92
N ARG A 165 -14.23 -12.67 3.94
CA ARG A 165 -13.75 -13.98 4.36
C ARG A 165 -12.57 -14.50 3.52
N ASN A 166 -12.53 -14.14 2.25
CA ASN A 166 -11.41 -14.51 1.35
C ASN A 166 -10.08 -13.87 1.76
N ASN A 167 -10.12 -12.80 2.57
CA ASN A 167 -8.95 -12.10 3.08
C ASN A 167 -8.62 -12.46 4.54
N TYR A 168 -9.38 -13.38 5.17
CA TYR A 168 -9.04 -13.88 6.49
C TYR A 168 -7.74 -14.67 6.44
N PHE A 169 -7.01 -14.66 7.53
CA PHE A 169 -5.64 -15.16 7.58
C PHE A 169 -5.41 -16.05 8.80
N THR A 170 -4.47 -16.96 8.67
CA THR A 170 -3.91 -17.73 9.79
C THR A 170 -2.50 -17.27 10.14
N THR A 171 -1.83 -16.60 9.21
CA THR A 171 -0.47 -16.10 9.42
C THR A 171 -0.43 -14.60 9.13
N ILE A 172 0.12 -13.83 10.07
CA ILE A 172 0.46 -12.42 9.89
C ILE A 172 1.95 -12.25 10.10
N LYS A 173 2.63 -11.59 9.14
CA LYS A 173 4.05 -11.22 9.21
C LYS A 173 4.17 -9.70 9.21
N ILE A 174 4.99 -9.15 10.07
CA ILE A 174 5.26 -7.71 10.17
C ILE A 174 6.64 -7.43 9.61
N LEU A 175 6.72 -6.49 8.67
CA LEU A 175 7.95 -6.02 8.06
C LEU A 175 8.35 -4.68 8.67
N THR A 176 9.52 -4.64 9.27
CA THR A 176 10.12 -3.46 9.88
C THR A 176 11.53 -3.24 9.33
N PRO A 177 12.08 -2.03 9.40
CA PRO A 177 13.48 -1.81 9.05
C PRO A 177 14.41 -2.70 9.88
N ASN A 178 15.38 -3.33 9.23
CA ASN A 178 16.37 -4.22 9.87
C ASN A 178 15.75 -5.35 10.71
N ASN A 179 14.49 -5.69 10.45
CA ASN A 179 13.74 -6.69 11.20
C ASN A 179 13.74 -6.44 12.73
N ILE A 180 13.62 -5.15 13.14
CA ILE A 180 13.50 -4.73 14.53
C ILE A 180 12.08 -5.04 15.04
N PRO A 181 11.90 -5.64 16.23
CA PRO A 181 10.58 -6.02 16.76
C PRO A 181 9.82 -4.81 17.33
N SER A 182 9.54 -3.81 16.48
CA SER A 182 8.88 -2.57 16.91
C SER A 182 7.45 -2.78 17.42
N PHE A 183 6.79 -3.89 17.07
CA PHE A 183 5.40 -4.15 17.43
C PHE A 183 5.23 -5.52 18.06
N ASP A 184 4.39 -5.59 19.10
CA ASP A 184 3.79 -6.83 19.55
C ASP A 184 2.44 -7.03 18.83
N LEU A 185 2.05 -8.29 18.63
CA LEU A 185 0.73 -8.67 18.15
C LEU A 185 -0.18 -9.04 19.32
N ALA A 186 -1.46 -8.71 19.21
CA ALA A 186 -2.43 -8.99 20.24
C ALA A 186 -3.84 -9.21 19.69
N THR A 187 -4.66 -9.92 20.48
CA THR A 187 -6.13 -9.87 20.38
C THR A 187 -6.68 -8.96 21.46
N ALA A 188 -7.97 -8.62 21.41
CA ALA A 188 -8.60 -7.79 22.43
C ALA A 188 -9.66 -8.58 23.22
N LYS A 189 -9.75 -8.30 24.52
CA LYS A 189 -10.78 -8.90 25.41
C LYS A 189 -12.19 -8.42 25.07
N LYS A 190 -12.30 -7.21 24.51
CA LYS A 190 -13.56 -6.55 24.13
C LYS A 190 -13.32 -5.74 22.85
N THR A 191 -14.38 -5.35 22.17
CA THR A 191 -14.30 -4.44 21.04
C THR A 191 -13.62 -3.13 21.43
N ILE A 192 -12.54 -2.78 20.75
CA ILE A 192 -11.83 -1.51 20.93
C ILE A 192 -12.46 -0.46 20.01
N VAL A 193 -12.85 0.67 20.59
CA VAL A 193 -13.39 1.81 19.83
C VAL A 193 -12.32 2.89 19.74
N PHE A 194 -11.76 3.07 18.54
CA PHE A 194 -10.68 4.02 18.28
C PHE A 194 -11.18 5.46 18.08
N GLU A 195 -12.39 5.63 17.58
CA GLU A 195 -12.97 6.93 17.24
C GLU A 195 -13.56 7.69 18.43
N SER A 196 -13.54 7.09 19.64
CA SER A 196 -14.04 7.77 20.81
C SER A 196 -13.13 8.93 21.22
N GLN A 197 -13.63 10.16 21.05
CA GLN A 197 -12.95 11.34 21.52
C GLN A 197 -13.35 11.65 22.95
N VAL A 198 -12.36 11.80 23.82
CA VAL A 198 -12.53 12.24 25.19
C VAL A 198 -12.04 13.67 25.36
N PRO A 199 -12.60 14.45 26.30
CA PRO A 199 -12.06 15.76 26.60
C PRO A 199 -10.57 15.67 26.97
N LYS A 200 -9.74 16.50 26.31
CA LYS A 200 -8.32 16.61 26.65
C LYS A 200 -8.20 17.20 28.05
N THR A 201 -7.39 16.59 28.89
CA THR A 201 -7.05 17.10 30.20
C THR A 201 -5.60 17.52 30.26
N ILE A 202 -5.33 18.70 30.85
CA ILE A 202 -3.99 19.15 31.23
C ILE A 202 -3.83 19.03 32.74
N THR A 203 -2.60 19.02 33.22
CA THR A 203 -2.31 18.94 34.65
C THR A 203 -1.90 20.30 35.21
N HIS A 204 -2.42 20.65 36.38
CA HIS A 204 -1.99 21.81 37.17
C HIS A 204 -1.44 21.36 38.51
N LYS A 205 -0.21 21.71 38.84
CA LYS A 205 0.38 21.48 40.17
C LYS A 205 -0.07 22.59 41.12
N ILE A 206 -0.83 22.24 42.15
CA ILE A 206 -1.37 23.19 43.13
C ILE A 206 -0.21 23.83 43.89
N LYS A 207 -0.16 25.15 43.90
CA LYS A 207 0.80 25.93 44.66
C LYS A 207 0.16 26.38 46.00
N SER A 208 0.99 26.81 46.96
CA SER A 208 0.51 27.44 48.17
C SER A 208 -0.25 28.72 47.84
N GLY A 209 -1.47 28.88 48.38
CA GLY A 209 -2.35 30.01 48.07
C GLY A 209 -3.31 29.78 46.89
N ASP A 210 -3.18 28.71 46.13
CA ASP A 210 -4.14 28.40 45.09
C ASP A 210 -5.51 28.04 45.68
N VAL A 211 -6.55 28.61 45.05
CA VAL A 211 -7.95 28.25 45.35
C VAL A 211 -8.61 27.70 44.09
N LEU A 212 -9.54 26.73 44.28
CA LEU A 212 -10.14 26.01 43.17
C LEU A 212 -10.84 26.93 42.15
N GLY A 213 -11.48 28.03 42.64
CA GLY A 213 -12.10 29.02 41.76
C GLY A 213 -11.10 29.73 40.85
N ALA A 214 -10.01 30.24 41.41
CA ALA A 214 -8.99 30.93 40.62
C ALA A 214 -8.33 30.00 39.59
N ILE A 215 -8.16 28.72 39.92
CA ILE A 215 -7.67 27.74 38.96
C ILE A 215 -8.72 27.51 37.86
N ALA A 216 -10.01 27.43 38.20
CA ALA A 216 -11.09 27.26 37.24
C ALA A 216 -11.12 28.45 36.25
N ASP A 217 -11.05 29.69 36.76
CA ASP A 217 -11.00 30.92 35.94
C ASP A 217 -9.76 30.97 35.04
N LYS A 218 -8.58 30.65 35.59
CA LYS A 218 -7.32 30.62 34.85
C LYS A 218 -7.38 29.74 33.62
N TYR A 219 -8.07 28.60 33.69
CA TYR A 219 -8.15 27.64 32.58
C TYR A 219 -9.49 27.69 31.86
N ASN A 220 -10.32 28.68 32.15
CA ASN A 220 -11.66 28.87 31.56
C ASN A 220 -12.52 27.59 31.62
N VAL A 221 -12.59 26.99 32.81
CA VAL A 221 -13.38 25.80 33.08
C VAL A 221 -14.29 26.04 34.28
N SER A 222 -15.46 25.37 34.37
CA SER A 222 -16.31 25.49 35.54
C SER A 222 -15.74 24.73 36.74
N ILE A 223 -15.96 25.25 37.93
CA ILE A 223 -15.60 24.58 39.19
C ILE A 223 -16.22 23.16 39.24
N THR A 224 -17.45 23.00 38.77
CA THR A 224 -18.16 21.72 38.69
C THR A 224 -17.42 20.73 37.78
N ALA A 225 -16.99 21.17 36.61
CA ALA A 225 -16.21 20.35 35.68
C ALA A 225 -14.86 19.93 36.29
N LEU A 226 -14.20 20.89 36.99
CA LEU A 226 -12.92 20.65 37.62
C LEU A 226 -13.06 19.65 38.80
N LYS A 227 -14.11 19.76 39.62
CA LYS A 227 -14.43 18.81 40.69
C LYS A 227 -14.73 17.43 40.13
N LYS A 228 -15.55 17.33 39.09
CA LYS A 228 -15.89 16.06 38.43
C LYS A 228 -14.65 15.35 37.89
N ALA A 229 -13.75 16.10 37.20
CA ALA A 229 -12.53 15.56 36.62
C ALA A 229 -11.53 15.01 37.67
N ASN A 230 -11.63 15.47 38.91
CA ASN A 230 -10.71 15.13 39.99
C ASN A 230 -11.38 14.34 41.15
N GLY A 231 -12.67 13.99 41.05
CA GLY A 231 -13.40 13.28 42.10
C GLY A 231 -13.54 14.09 43.41
N LEU A 232 -13.49 15.44 43.35
CA LEU A 232 -13.53 16.30 44.53
C LEU A 232 -14.96 16.47 45.03
N LYS A 233 -15.17 16.21 46.31
CA LYS A 233 -16.47 16.42 46.99
C LYS A 233 -16.62 17.86 47.48
N SER A 234 -15.53 18.60 47.72
CA SER A 234 -15.52 19.99 48.19
C SER A 234 -14.57 20.85 47.31
N ASN A 235 -14.48 22.15 47.62
CA ASN A 235 -13.55 23.07 46.97
C ASN A 235 -12.15 23.05 47.59
N ASN A 236 -11.94 22.24 48.63
CA ASN A 236 -10.66 22.17 49.32
C ASN A 236 -9.62 21.42 48.50
N ILE A 237 -8.52 22.07 48.24
CA ILE A 237 -7.35 21.52 47.51
C ILE A 237 -6.10 21.64 48.36
N ARG A 238 -5.09 20.82 48.12
CA ARG A 238 -3.83 20.83 48.90
C ARG A 238 -2.66 21.17 48.00
N ALA A 239 -1.84 22.13 48.40
CA ALA A 239 -0.59 22.45 47.73
C ALA A 239 0.29 21.20 47.56
N GLY A 240 1.01 21.12 46.46
CA GLY A 240 1.85 20.00 46.07
C GLY A 240 1.12 18.85 45.34
N LYS A 241 -0.22 18.79 45.41
CA LYS A 241 -1.01 17.83 44.63
C LYS A 241 -1.24 18.34 43.21
N THR A 242 -1.64 17.44 42.32
CA THR A 242 -1.90 17.74 40.89
C THR A 242 -3.43 17.65 40.64
N LEU A 243 -3.97 18.65 39.95
CA LEU A 243 -5.33 18.66 39.42
C LEU A 243 -5.32 18.35 37.91
N LYS A 244 -6.28 17.52 37.50
CA LYS A 244 -6.64 17.35 36.08
C LYS A 244 -7.60 18.47 35.69
N ILE A 245 -7.22 19.25 34.68
CA ILE A 245 -8.02 20.35 34.16
C ILE A 245 -8.66 19.88 32.85
N PRO A 246 -9.97 19.69 32.75
CA PRO A 246 -10.63 19.37 31.49
C PRO A 246 -10.55 20.59 30.57
N THR A 247 -10.24 20.38 29.30
CA THR A 247 -10.26 21.42 28.27
C THR A 247 -11.45 21.22 27.32
N ASN A 248 -11.77 22.23 26.52
CA ASN A 248 -12.75 22.14 25.44
C ASN A 248 -12.18 21.38 24.22
N GLU A 249 -10.87 21.11 24.21
CA GLU A 249 -10.24 20.30 23.18
C GLU A 249 -10.57 18.83 23.39
N LYS A 250 -10.75 18.12 22.30
CA LYS A 250 -10.93 16.67 22.30
C LYS A 250 -9.61 16.00 21.92
N GLN A 251 -9.37 14.85 22.51
CA GLN A 251 -8.26 13.96 22.16
C GLN A 251 -8.78 12.54 22.01
N ASN A 252 -8.07 11.73 21.24
CA ASN A 252 -8.38 10.31 21.14
C ASN A 252 -8.25 9.66 22.55
N ARG A 253 -9.13 8.69 22.82
CA ARG A 253 -9.06 7.90 24.06
C ARG A 253 -7.72 7.18 24.12
N SER A 254 -7.01 7.27 25.23
CA SER A 254 -5.88 6.39 25.52
C SER A 254 -6.40 4.96 25.73
N ILE A 255 -5.79 3.99 25.06
CA ILE A 255 -6.14 2.58 25.15
C ILE A 255 -5.06 1.90 25.99
N SER A 256 -5.48 1.29 27.10
CA SER A 256 -4.53 0.63 27.98
C SER A 256 -4.04 -0.69 27.37
N ARG A 257 -2.75 -0.99 27.51
CA ARG A 257 -2.18 -2.28 27.11
C ARG A 257 -2.91 -3.48 27.78
N SER A 258 -3.48 -3.29 28.96
CA SER A 258 -4.26 -4.32 29.68
C SER A 258 -5.59 -4.70 28.98
N GLU A 259 -6.04 -3.92 28.01
CA GLU A 259 -7.21 -4.24 27.18
C GLU A 259 -6.90 -5.34 26.13
N PHE A 260 -5.62 -5.58 25.88
CA PHE A 260 -5.13 -6.56 24.90
C PHE A 260 -4.68 -7.87 25.57
N ILE A 261 -4.72 -8.93 24.79
CA ILE A 261 -4.12 -10.24 25.10
C ILE A 261 -2.95 -10.41 24.14
N PRO A 262 -1.70 -10.28 24.60
CA PRO A 262 -0.53 -10.46 23.74
C PRO A 262 -0.49 -11.88 23.16
N LEU A 263 0.00 -11.97 21.94
CA LEU A 263 0.26 -13.22 21.23
C LEU A 263 1.76 -13.50 21.23
N GLU A 264 2.11 -14.77 21.23
CA GLU A 264 3.51 -15.19 21.15
C GLU A 264 4.00 -15.03 19.71
N ILE A 265 4.91 -14.07 19.50
CA ILE A 265 5.47 -13.76 18.20
C ILE A 265 6.74 -14.57 17.96
N GLN A 266 6.83 -15.16 16.78
CA GLN A 266 8.03 -15.81 16.26
C GLN A 266 8.79 -14.82 15.35
N LYS A 267 10.05 -15.13 15.06
CA LYS A 267 10.93 -14.35 14.19
C LYS A 267 11.58 -15.26 13.16
N ASP A 268 11.57 -14.81 11.90
CA ASP A 268 12.42 -15.35 10.85
C ASP A 268 13.49 -14.32 10.43
N ALA A 269 14.21 -14.58 9.36
CA ALA A 269 15.29 -13.68 8.89
C ALA A 269 14.76 -12.31 8.42
N PHE A 270 13.48 -12.17 8.06
CA PHE A 270 12.94 -11.01 7.37
C PHE A 270 11.71 -10.40 8.04
N SER A 271 11.07 -11.13 8.96
CA SER A 271 9.82 -10.71 9.57
C SER A 271 9.67 -11.18 11.01
N HIS A 272 8.76 -10.52 11.74
CA HIS A 272 8.17 -11.02 12.98
C HIS A 272 6.77 -11.51 12.65
N PHE A 273 6.39 -12.70 13.10
CA PHE A 273 5.13 -13.29 12.69
C PHE A 273 4.40 -14.02 13.81
N TYR A 274 3.09 -14.11 13.64
CA TYR A 274 2.23 -14.96 14.43
C TYR A 274 1.48 -15.91 13.51
N LYS A 275 1.35 -17.16 13.94
CA LYS A 275 0.59 -18.20 13.25
C LYS A 275 -0.52 -18.72 14.15
N SER A 276 -1.76 -18.60 13.67
CA SER A 276 -2.97 -19.07 14.35
C SER A 276 -3.41 -20.42 13.78
N GLU A 277 -4.01 -21.24 14.62
CA GLU A 277 -4.70 -22.46 14.18
C GLU A 277 -6.05 -22.13 13.51
N ASN A 278 -6.67 -21.02 13.87
CA ASN A 278 -7.95 -20.55 13.36
C ASN A 278 -7.80 -19.37 12.42
N LEU A 279 -8.73 -19.24 11.47
CA LEU A 279 -8.84 -18.04 10.63
C LEU A 279 -9.16 -16.81 11.48
N LEU A 280 -8.40 -15.75 11.30
CA LEU A 280 -8.56 -14.45 11.92
C LEU A 280 -9.05 -13.43 10.89
N ASP A 281 -9.98 -12.59 11.29
CA ASP A 281 -10.42 -11.42 10.54
C ASP A 281 -9.83 -10.12 11.12
N LYS A 282 -9.35 -10.17 12.37
CA LYS A 282 -8.91 -9.01 13.12
C LYS A 282 -7.70 -9.32 14.01
N ILE A 283 -6.77 -8.37 14.07
CA ILE A 283 -5.64 -8.41 14.99
C ILE A 283 -5.17 -6.98 15.33
N TYR A 284 -4.44 -6.83 16.42
CA TYR A 284 -3.90 -5.54 16.86
C TYR A 284 -2.39 -5.56 16.88
N LEU A 285 -1.79 -4.47 16.38
CA LEU A 285 -0.38 -4.16 16.56
C LEU A 285 -0.29 -3.13 17.70
N ILE A 286 0.47 -3.45 18.73
CA ILE A 286 0.73 -2.56 19.87
C ILE A 286 2.23 -2.32 19.98
N PRO A 287 2.66 -1.15 20.48
CA PRO A 287 4.09 -0.84 20.62
C PRO A 287 4.82 -1.90 21.45
N ASN A 288 5.97 -2.36 20.99
CA ASN A 288 6.85 -3.16 21.82
C ASN A 288 7.46 -2.25 22.90
N LYS A 289 7.54 -2.74 24.13
CA LYS A 289 7.99 -1.94 25.30
C LYS A 289 9.48 -1.59 25.30
N ASP A 290 10.26 -2.37 24.57
CA ASP A 290 11.71 -2.24 24.51
C ASP A 290 12.17 -1.27 23.42
N GLU A 291 11.19 -0.69 22.66
CA GLU A 291 11.47 0.20 21.54
C GLU A 291 10.91 1.61 21.78
N ASN A 292 11.57 2.61 21.20
CA ASN A 292 11.16 4.02 21.29
C ASN A 292 10.76 4.62 19.95
N VAL A 293 11.00 3.90 18.87
CA VAL A 293 10.63 4.28 17.50
C VAL A 293 9.94 3.07 16.86
N PHE A 294 8.75 3.29 16.36
CA PHE A 294 7.90 2.25 15.80
C PHE A 294 7.78 2.48 14.31
N GLU A 295 8.47 1.67 13.53
CA GLU A 295 8.55 1.78 12.07
C GLU A 295 7.93 0.55 11.41
N LEU A 296 7.03 0.78 10.43
CA LEU A 296 6.32 -0.26 9.70
C LEU A 296 6.53 -0.09 8.19
N ASN A 297 7.04 -1.13 7.53
CA ASN A 297 7.21 -1.18 6.08
C ASN A 297 6.15 -2.03 5.36
N GLY A 298 5.37 -2.83 6.10
CA GLY A 298 4.32 -3.66 5.53
C GLY A 298 3.87 -4.77 6.46
N ILE A 299 2.76 -5.39 6.09
CA ILE A 299 2.20 -6.55 6.77
C ILE A 299 1.81 -7.56 5.70
N ILE A 300 2.08 -8.85 5.92
CA ILE A 300 1.73 -9.91 4.99
C ILE A 300 0.67 -10.79 5.68
N LEU A 301 -0.44 -11.04 4.98
CA LEU A 301 -1.52 -11.89 5.44
C LEU A 301 -1.60 -13.14 4.57
N GLU A 302 -1.43 -14.31 5.18
CA GLU A 302 -1.50 -15.60 4.51
C GLU A 302 -2.46 -16.53 5.25
N ASN A 303 -2.98 -17.54 4.55
CA ASN A 303 -3.71 -18.64 5.14
C ASN A 303 -2.91 -19.95 5.03
N ASN A 304 -3.47 -21.08 5.45
CA ASN A 304 -2.79 -22.39 5.41
C ASN A 304 -3.04 -23.15 4.11
N ASP A 305 -3.80 -22.59 3.17
CA ASP A 305 -4.18 -23.27 1.93
C ASP A 305 -3.08 -23.06 0.86
N LYS A 306 -3.01 -24.00 -0.08
CA LYS A 306 -2.22 -23.83 -1.30
C LYS A 306 -2.88 -22.81 -2.22
N GLY A 307 -2.11 -22.20 -3.10
CA GLY A 307 -2.65 -21.30 -4.12
C GLY A 307 -1.83 -20.04 -4.31
N ILE A 308 -2.46 -19.09 -4.95
CA ILE A 308 -1.86 -17.80 -5.29
C ILE A 308 -1.90 -16.83 -4.10
N VAL A 309 -0.77 -16.18 -3.84
CA VAL A 309 -0.69 -14.97 -3.01
C VAL A 309 -0.28 -13.81 -3.93
N TYR A 310 -1.19 -12.89 -4.15
CA TYR A 310 -0.96 -11.76 -5.05
C TYR A 310 -0.78 -10.47 -4.25
N HIS A 311 0.47 -10.10 -4.04
CA HIS A 311 0.87 -8.89 -3.33
C HIS A 311 0.79 -7.68 -4.26
N ASN A 312 0.43 -6.51 -3.71
CA ASN A 312 0.57 -5.25 -4.41
C ASN A 312 1.43 -4.25 -3.63
N SER A 313 2.23 -3.47 -4.34
CA SER A 313 3.02 -2.36 -3.80
C SER A 313 2.98 -1.21 -4.79
N GLY A 314 2.10 -0.24 -4.54
CA GLY A 314 1.98 0.96 -5.36
C GLY A 314 2.15 2.22 -4.53
N VAL A 315 2.75 3.27 -5.13
CA VAL A 315 2.87 4.59 -4.51
C VAL A 315 2.48 5.67 -5.51
N ASN A 316 1.51 6.51 -5.14
CA ASN A 316 1.07 7.62 -5.97
C ASN A 316 2.25 8.50 -6.41
N GLY A 317 2.40 8.68 -7.72
CA GLY A 317 3.45 9.50 -8.29
C GLY A 317 4.80 8.82 -8.47
N ALA A 318 4.95 7.54 -8.08
CA ALA A 318 6.22 6.84 -8.12
C ALA A 318 6.68 6.51 -9.54
N LYS A 319 7.99 6.45 -9.69
CA LYS A 319 8.77 6.07 -10.87
C LYS A 319 9.72 4.93 -10.50
N PHE A 320 10.27 4.22 -11.46
CA PHE A 320 11.35 3.27 -11.20
C PHE A 320 12.49 3.89 -10.40
N SER A 321 12.89 5.11 -10.75
CA SER A 321 13.96 5.84 -10.07
C SER A 321 13.67 6.09 -8.60
N ASP A 322 12.40 6.17 -8.19
CA ASP A 322 12.01 6.39 -6.80
C ASP A 322 12.19 5.12 -5.95
N TYR A 323 11.94 3.95 -6.50
CA TYR A 323 12.25 2.67 -5.85
C TYR A 323 13.75 2.37 -5.87
N ASN A 324 14.46 2.66 -6.95
CA ASN A 324 15.89 2.42 -7.10
C ASN A 324 16.76 3.15 -6.06
N LYS A 325 16.24 4.21 -5.43
CA LYS A 325 16.93 4.96 -4.35
C LYS A 325 17.01 4.19 -3.03
N TYR A 326 16.16 3.17 -2.82
CA TYR A 326 15.99 2.55 -1.50
C TYR A 326 16.42 1.07 -1.51
N PRO A 327 17.66 0.75 -1.14
CA PRO A 327 18.13 -0.64 -1.08
C PRO A 327 17.26 -1.55 -0.21
N LEU A 328 16.74 -1.02 0.91
CA LEU A 328 15.87 -1.77 1.82
C LEU A 328 14.61 -2.32 1.14
N PHE A 329 14.07 -1.60 0.14
CA PHE A 329 12.95 -2.10 -0.67
C PHE A 329 13.30 -3.46 -1.31
N PHE A 330 14.47 -3.53 -1.94
CA PHE A 330 14.92 -4.75 -2.61
C PHE A 330 15.30 -5.85 -1.60
N GLU A 331 15.94 -5.52 -0.50
CA GLU A 331 16.30 -6.47 0.55
C GLU A 331 15.05 -7.15 1.13
N GLN A 332 13.98 -6.40 1.34
CA GLN A 332 12.71 -6.90 1.86
C GLN A 332 11.90 -7.73 0.84
N LEU A 333 12.26 -7.77 -0.45
CA LEU A 333 11.68 -8.71 -1.41
C LEU A 333 11.82 -10.16 -0.94
N LYS A 334 12.89 -10.48 -0.21
CA LYS A 334 13.11 -11.82 0.36
C LYS A 334 12.02 -12.26 1.33
N ALA A 335 11.32 -11.33 1.98
CA ALA A 335 10.22 -11.66 2.87
C ALA A 335 9.00 -12.24 2.15
N LEU A 336 8.82 -11.88 0.87
CA LEU A 336 7.73 -12.38 0.03
C LEU A 336 8.10 -13.62 -0.77
N HIS A 337 9.40 -13.85 -1.01
CA HIS A 337 9.89 -14.88 -1.93
C HIS A 337 9.10 -14.88 -3.25
N PRO A 338 9.04 -13.75 -3.99
CA PRO A 338 8.21 -13.65 -5.18
C PRO A 338 8.70 -14.60 -6.26
N ASP A 339 7.79 -15.39 -6.82
CA ASP A 339 8.02 -16.19 -8.01
C ASP A 339 7.96 -15.31 -9.26
N VAL A 340 6.98 -14.37 -9.26
CA VAL A 340 6.76 -13.46 -10.38
C VAL A 340 6.66 -12.02 -9.87
N LEU A 341 7.43 -11.11 -10.47
CA LEU A 341 7.25 -9.67 -10.35
C LEU A 341 6.42 -9.16 -11.51
N VAL A 342 5.42 -8.33 -11.24
CA VAL A 342 4.69 -7.56 -12.26
C VAL A 342 5.05 -6.10 -12.09
N LEU A 343 5.57 -5.45 -13.14
CA LEU A 343 6.07 -4.07 -13.11
C LEU A 343 5.19 -3.17 -13.95
N SER A 344 4.55 -2.17 -13.36
CA SER A 344 3.60 -1.25 -14.01
C SER A 344 3.98 0.20 -13.74
N PHE A 345 4.80 0.79 -14.63
CA PHE A 345 5.31 2.16 -14.55
C PHE A 345 5.29 2.83 -15.93
N GLY A 346 5.65 4.12 -15.99
CA GLY A 346 5.79 4.89 -17.21
C GLY A 346 4.90 6.13 -17.25
N THR A 347 3.79 6.13 -16.52
CA THR A 347 2.88 7.30 -16.49
C THR A 347 3.58 8.53 -15.92
N ASN A 348 4.21 8.42 -14.75
CA ASN A 348 4.86 9.55 -14.09
C ASN A 348 6.16 9.97 -14.79
N GLU A 349 6.94 9.02 -15.30
CA GLU A 349 8.13 9.31 -16.10
C GLU A 349 7.77 10.11 -17.36
N SER A 350 6.63 9.79 -18.00
CA SER A 350 6.16 10.53 -19.17
C SER A 350 5.81 11.99 -18.82
N PHE A 351 5.21 12.24 -17.67
CA PHE A 351 4.88 13.59 -17.19
C PHE A 351 6.13 14.42 -16.88
N ASP A 352 7.22 13.79 -16.47
CA ASP A 352 8.52 14.41 -16.28
C ASP A 352 9.32 14.60 -17.60
N ASN A 353 8.73 14.27 -18.74
CA ASN A 353 9.36 14.30 -20.08
C ASN A 353 10.62 13.41 -20.16
N MET A 354 10.66 12.31 -19.42
CA MET A 354 11.78 11.37 -19.50
C MET A 354 11.79 10.73 -20.89
N ASN A 355 12.92 10.74 -21.57
CA ASN A 355 13.02 10.01 -22.84
C ASN A 355 13.05 8.50 -22.60
N SER A 356 12.73 7.73 -23.64
CA SER A 356 12.59 6.29 -23.53
C SER A 356 13.90 5.57 -23.17
N ASP A 357 15.06 6.07 -23.54
CA ASP A 357 16.35 5.47 -23.17
C ASP A 357 16.62 5.61 -21.67
N ALA A 358 16.36 6.80 -21.11
CA ALA A 358 16.47 7.04 -19.68
C ALA A 358 15.45 6.21 -18.88
N PHE A 359 14.22 6.05 -19.39
CA PHE A 359 13.20 5.19 -18.82
C PHE A 359 13.67 3.73 -18.77
N ILE A 360 14.15 3.18 -19.89
CA ILE A 360 14.67 1.82 -19.95
C ILE A 360 15.88 1.62 -19.04
N ALA A 361 16.78 2.60 -18.95
CA ALA A 361 17.90 2.52 -18.01
C ALA A 361 17.45 2.37 -16.54
N GLN A 362 16.37 3.06 -16.13
CA GLN A 362 15.79 2.91 -14.77
C GLN A 362 15.09 1.57 -14.60
N LEU A 363 14.41 1.07 -15.61
CA LEU A 363 13.81 -0.28 -15.62
C LEU A 363 14.90 -1.35 -15.50
N ASP A 364 15.98 -1.28 -16.31
CA ASP A 364 17.10 -2.22 -16.27
C ASP A 364 17.78 -2.24 -14.89
N LEU A 365 17.97 -1.07 -14.27
CA LEU A 365 18.51 -0.95 -12.93
C LEU A 365 17.58 -1.63 -11.89
N PHE A 366 16.26 -1.43 -12.01
CA PHE A 366 15.29 -2.06 -11.12
C PHE A 366 15.33 -3.59 -11.26
N ILE A 367 15.31 -4.12 -12.48
CA ILE A 367 15.41 -5.56 -12.75
C ILE A 367 16.71 -6.13 -12.18
N SER A 368 17.83 -5.44 -12.39
CA SER A 368 19.13 -5.84 -11.84
C SER A 368 19.11 -5.91 -10.30
N ASN A 369 18.56 -4.89 -9.66
CA ASN A 369 18.45 -4.86 -8.19
C ASN A 369 17.53 -5.96 -7.66
N ALA A 370 16.40 -6.24 -8.32
CA ALA A 370 15.50 -7.32 -7.94
C ALA A 370 16.17 -8.70 -8.11
N ARG A 371 16.83 -8.96 -9.24
CA ARG A 371 17.54 -10.22 -9.51
C ARG A 371 18.76 -10.45 -8.62
N LYS A 372 19.37 -9.41 -8.07
CA LYS A 372 20.39 -9.55 -7.00
C LYS A 372 19.82 -10.17 -5.72
N GLN A 373 18.55 -9.93 -5.41
CA GLN A 373 17.90 -10.49 -4.22
C GLN A 373 17.27 -11.86 -4.48
N ASN A 374 16.75 -12.09 -5.67
CA ASN A 374 16.21 -13.35 -6.13
C ASN A 374 16.60 -13.56 -7.61
N PRO A 375 17.69 -14.32 -7.89
CA PRO A 375 18.17 -14.57 -9.26
C PRO A 375 17.17 -15.31 -10.17
N PHE A 376 16.23 -16.06 -9.58
CA PHE A 376 15.25 -16.87 -10.28
C PHE A 376 13.89 -16.19 -10.44
N VAL A 377 13.75 -14.95 -9.99
CA VAL A 377 12.48 -14.23 -10.12
C VAL A 377 12.15 -13.98 -11.59
N GLU A 378 10.98 -14.40 -11.98
CA GLU A 378 10.44 -14.14 -13.32
C GLU A 378 9.69 -12.82 -13.34
N ILE A 379 9.63 -12.17 -14.48
CA ILE A 379 9.17 -10.78 -14.57
C ILE A 379 8.16 -10.65 -15.70
N ILE A 380 7.01 -10.06 -15.37
CA ILE A 380 6.05 -9.51 -16.34
C ILE A 380 6.18 -7.99 -16.31
N ILE A 381 6.37 -7.36 -17.44
CA ILE A 381 6.33 -5.89 -17.57
C ILE A 381 5.02 -5.53 -18.24
N SER A 382 4.20 -4.72 -17.58
CA SER A 382 3.06 -4.08 -18.21
C SER A 382 3.53 -2.83 -18.93
N THR A 383 3.20 -2.68 -20.22
CA THR A 383 3.33 -1.38 -20.85
C THR A 383 2.44 -0.36 -20.16
N PRO A 384 2.84 0.94 -20.05
CA PRO A 384 2.01 1.95 -19.40
C PRO A 384 0.69 2.14 -20.16
N PRO A 385 -0.46 2.33 -19.46
CA PRO A 385 -1.73 2.53 -20.12
C PRO A 385 -1.74 3.84 -20.91
N PRO A 386 -2.51 3.94 -22.02
CA PRO A 386 -2.64 5.18 -22.76
C PRO A 386 -3.23 6.27 -21.86
N SER A 387 -2.70 7.49 -21.98
CA SER A 387 -3.08 8.66 -21.19
C SER A 387 -2.90 9.94 -22.00
N LEU A 388 -3.43 11.08 -21.50
CA LEU A 388 -3.09 12.36 -22.09
C LEU A 388 -1.90 12.99 -21.36
N PHE A 389 -0.84 13.31 -22.12
CA PHE A 389 0.27 14.11 -21.64
C PHE A 389 -0.21 15.52 -21.26
N LYS A 390 0.15 15.96 -20.03
CA LYS A 390 -0.34 17.21 -19.45
C LYS A 390 -1.89 17.33 -19.50
N ARG A 391 -2.59 16.18 -19.48
CA ARG A 391 -4.06 16.08 -19.55
C ARG A 391 -4.70 16.68 -20.79
N LYS A 392 -3.94 16.91 -21.85
CA LYS A 392 -4.39 17.63 -23.05
C LYS A 392 -3.99 16.98 -24.37
N TYR A 393 -2.76 16.50 -24.47
CA TYR A 393 -2.19 16.00 -25.72
C TYR A 393 -2.06 14.48 -25.68
N PRO A 394 -2.12 13.77 -26.84
CA PRO A 394 -1.75 12.35 -26.87
C PRO A 394 -0.36 12.14 -26.27
N ASN A 395 -0.23 11.14 -25.39
CA ASN A 395 1.02 10.89 -24.68
C ASN A 395 1.95 10.01 -25.53
N THR A 396 2.80 10.62 -26.35
CA THR A 396 3.76 9.91 -27.20
C THR A 396 4.88 9.27 -26.40
N PHE A 397 5.19 9.76 -25.20
CA PHE A 397 6.20 9.13 -24.34
C PHE A 397 5.80 7.71 -23.94
N VAL A 398 4.53 7.51 -23.51
CA VAL A 398 4.07 6.16 -23.17
C VAL A 398 4.00 5.25 -24.39
N ALA A 399 3.75 5.78 -25.58
CA ALA A 399 3.84 5.03 -26.83
C ALA A 399 5.27 4.53 -27.10
N ASP A 400 6.26 5.42 -26.94
CA ASP A 400 7.68 5.10 -27.13
C ASP A 400 8.17 4.11 -26.06
N TYR A 401 7.73 4.27 -24.80
CA TYR A 401 8.06 3.31 -23.72
C TYR A 401 7.49 1.92 -24.03
N SER A 402 6.22 1.85 -24.45
CA SER A 402 5.57 0.58 -24.80
C SER A 402 6.31 -0.15 -25.89
N LYS A 403 6.65 0.56 -26.97
CA LYS A 403 7.44 -0.01 -28.07
C LYS A 403 8.77 -0.57 -27.57
N LYS A 404 9.55 0.23 -26.79
CA LYS A 404 10.86 -0.22 -26.30
C LYS A 404 10.76 -1.38 -25.32
N ILE A 405 9.76 -1.41 -24.44
CA ILE A 405 9.51 -2.55 -23.55
C ILE A 405 9.30 -3.83 -24.36
N ILE A 406 8.45 -3.77 -25.41
CA ILE A 406 8.17 -4.90 -26.29
C ILE A 406 9.44 -5.36 -27.02
N ASP A 407 10.19 -4.44 -27.61
CA ASP A 407 11.44 -4.73 -28.34
C ASP A 407 12.49 -5.42 -27.46
N LEU A 408 12.46 -5.17 -26.13
CA LEU A 408 13.43 -5.70 -25.18
C LEU A 408 13.00 -7.02 -24.52
N ALA A 409 11.77 -7.50 -24.70
CA ALA A 409 11.20 -8.65 -24.02
C ALA A 409 12.13 -9.89 -24.04
N TYR A 410 12.58 -10.30 -25.20
CA TYR A 410 13.45 -11.47 -25.38
C TYR A 410 14.87 -11.24 -24.82
N SER A 411 15.48 -10.11 -25.11
CA SER A 411 16.86 -9.81 -24.68
C SER A 411 17.00 -9.67 -23.16
N ARG A 412 15.93 -9.27 -22.46
CA ARG A 412 15.87 -9.14 -20.99
C ARG A 412 15.31 -10.38 -20.31
N ARG A 413 14.83 -11.38 -21.07
CA ARG A 413 14.15 -12.57 -20.55
C ARG A 413 13.01 -12.17 -19.60
N VAL A 414 12.07 -11.38 -20.12
CA VAL A 414 10.86 -10.94 -19.43
C VAL A 414 9.65 -11.21 -20.32
N ALA A 415 8.51 -11.51 -19.69
CA ALA A 415 7.23 -11.46 -20.38
C ALA A 415 6.71 -10.04 -20.41
N VAL A 416 5.96 -9.68 -21.44
CA VAL A 416 5.36 -8.35 -21.57
C VAL A 416 3.86 -8.48 -21.77
N TRP A 417 3.10 -7.74 -20.96
CA TRP A 417 1.68 -7.48 -21.20
C TRP A 417 1.52 -6.11 -21.86
N ASP A 418 1.02 -6.11 -23.09
CA ASP A 418 0.83 -4.87 -23.85
C ASP A 418 -0.50 -4.17 -23.51
N LEU A 419 -0.60 -3.70 -22.26
CA LEU A 419 -1.74 -2.91 -21.77
C LEU A 419 -2.00 -1.66 -22.63
N TYR A 420 -0.95 -1.06 -23.19
CA TYR A 420 -1.08 0.10 -24.04
C TYR A 420 -1.99 -0.18 -25.25
N THR A 421 -1.70 -1.24 -25.99
CA THR A 421 -2.50 -1.67 -27.14
C THR A 421 -3.87 -2.19 -26.72
N ASP A 422 -3.97 -2.98 -25.65
CA ASP A 422 -5.22 -3.52 -25.13
C ASP A 422 -6.23 -2.43 -24.71
N MET A 423 -5.71 -1.25 -24.36
CA MET A 423 -6.53 -0.08 -24.03
C MET A 423 -6.64 0.93 -25.19
N GLY A 424 -6.35 0.51 -26.44
CA GLY A 424 -6.59 1.26 -27.67
C GLY A 424 -5.44 2.18 -28.13
N GLY A 425 -4.27 2.10 -27.49
CA GLY A 425 -3.06 2.82 -27.92
C GLY A 425 -3.21 4.35 -27.85
N LEU A 426 -2.41 5.04 -28.66
CA LEU A 426 -2.27 6.52 -28.64
C LEU A 426 -3.60 7.28 -28.70
N TYR A 427 -4.55 6.75 -29.45
CA TYR A 427 -5.85 7.42 -29.70
C TYR A 427 -7.03 6.79 -28.96
N GLY A 428 -6.80 5.73 -28.18
CA GLY A 428 -7.82 5.00 -27.44
C GLY A 428 -8.50 5.82 -26.34
N ILE A 429 -7.90 6.93 -25.89
CA ILE A 429 -8.40 7.76 -24.78
C ILE A 429 -9.84 8.23 -24.98
N ASN A 430 -10.19 8.65 -26.20
CA ASN A 430 -11.54 9.14 -26.50
C ASN A 430 -12.59 8.01 -26.46
N GLN A 431 -12.21 6.81 -26.89
CA GLN A 431 -13.08 5.63 -26.81
C GLN A 431 -13.25 5.22 -25.35
N ASN A 432 -12.16 5.14 -24.59
CA ASN A 432 -12.20 4.84 -23.15
C ASN A 432 -13.05 5.86 -22.37
N ALA A 433 -12.98 7.13 -22.77
CA ALA A 433 -13.80 8.18 -22.16
C ALA A 433 -15.30 8.01 -22.45
N LYS A 434 -15.66 7.72 -23.70
CA LYS A 434 -17.04 7.46 -24.11
C LYS A 434 -17.59 6.21 -23.43
N ALA A 435 -16.74 5.19 -23.21
CA ALA A 435 -17.09 3.96 -22.52
C ALA A 435 -17.07 4.09 -20.98
N GLY A 436 -16.78 5.27 -20.42
CA GLY A 436 -16.71 5.49 -18.97
C GLY A 436 -15.54 4.80 -18.28
N LEU A 437 -14.51 4.39 -19.03
CA LEU A 437 -13.36 3.61 -18.52
C LEU A 437 -12.22 4.48 -17.97
N ILE A 438 -12.12 5.75 -18.39
CA ILE A 438 -11.07 6.68 -17.94
C ILE A 438 -11.67 7.90 -17.26
N GLY A 439 -11.00 8.37 -16.21
CA GLY A 439 -11.43 9.51 -15.42
C GLY A 439 -11.38 10.85 -16.16
N PRO A 440 -11.94 11.91 -15.56
CA PRO A 440 -11.97 13.27 -16.17
C PRO A 440 -10.57 13.82 -16.45
N ASP A 441 -9.57 13.42 -15.66
CA ASP A 441 -8.18 13.87 -15.83
C ASP A 441 -7.47 13.22 -17.03
N ARG A 442 -8.11 12.23 -17.67
CA ARG A 442 -7.58 11.50 -18.84
C ARG A 442 -6.24 10.81 -18.61
N VAL A 443 -5.96 10.50 -17.35
CA VAL A 443 -4.75 9.78 -16.90
C VAL A 443 -5.16 8.55 -16.09
N HIS A 444 -5.95 8.75 -15.03
CA HIS A 444 -6.41 7.66 -14.18
C HIS A 444 -7.68 7.03 -14.74
N TYR A 445 -7.76 5.72 -14.61
CA TYR A 445 -8.92 4.96 -15.03
C TYR A 445 -9.99 4.95 -13.95
N THR A 446 -11.24 4.80 -14.35
CA THR A 446 -12.36 4.59 -13.41
C THR A 446 -12.29 3.18 -12.82
N LYS A 447 -13.11 2.89 -11.80
CA LYS A 447 -13.25 1.53 -11.28
C LYS A 447 -13.53 0.53 -12.42
N ALA A 448 -14.45 0.85 -13.33
CA ALA A 448 -14.75 0.00 -14.49
C ALA A 448 -13.53 -0.18 -15.42
N GLY A 449 -12.74 0.87 -15.62
CA GLY A 449 -11.50 0.79 -16.39
C GLY A 449 -10.44 -0.12 -15.74
N TYR A 450 -10.24 0.01 -14.44
CA TYR A 450 -9.32 -0.88 -13.72
C TYR A 450 -9.81 -2.32 -13.64
N VAL A 451 -11.13 -2.55 -13.51
CA VAL A 451 -11.72 -3.91 -13.61
C VAL A 451 -11.45 -4.51 -14.98
N LYS A 452 -11.62 -3.75 -16.07
CA LYS A 452 -11.28 -4.22 -17.42
C LYS A 452 -9.78 -4.60 -17.49
N GLN A 453 -8.88 -3.72 -17.06
CA GLN A 453 -7.43 -3.98 -17.07
C GLN A 453 -7.07 -5.23 -16.25
N GLY A 454 -7.62 -5.38 -15.04
CA GLY A 454 -7.38 -6.56 -14.20
C GLY A 454 -7.86 -7.87 -14.84
N ASN A 455 -9.02 -7.84 -15.52
CA ASN A 455 -9.52 -8.99 -16.27
C ASN A 455 -8.61 -9.36 -17.46
N LEU A 456 -8.08 -8.36 -18.18
CA LEU A 456 -7.17 -8.57 -19.31
C LEU A 456 -5.86 -9.21 -18.84
N LEU A 457 -5.23 -8.69 -17.79
CA LEU A 457 -3.99 -9.27 -17.27
C LEU A 457 -4.19 -10.69 -16.72
N ALA A 458 -5.25 -10.91 -15.93
CA ALA A 458 -5.54 -12.24 -15.41
C ALA A 458 -5.79 -13.26 -16.53
N LYS A 459 -6.54 -12.85 -17.59
CA LYS A 459 -6.77 -13.69 -18.78
C LYS A 459 -5.45 -14.02 -19.46
N ALA A 460 -4.59 -13.03 -19.71
CA ALA A 460 -3.29 -13.25 -20.35
C ALA A 460 -2.41 -14.25 -19.58
N ILE A 461 -2.37 -14.17 -18.24
CA ILE A 461 -1.61 -15.10 -17.40
C ILE A 461 -2.19 -16.51 -17.45
N ILE A 462 -3.53 -16.65 -17.37
CA ILE A 462 -4.22 -17.94 -17.38
C ILE A 462 -4.02 -18.63 -18.76
N GLU A 463 -4.27 -17.93 -19.84
CA GLU A 463 -4.12 -18.48 -21.20
C GLU A 463 -2.67 -18.85 -21.53
N ALA A 464 -1.70 -18.06 -21.07
CA ALA A 464 -0.29 -18.41 -21.24
C ALA A 464 0.06 -19.73 -20.54
N PHE A 465 -0.45 -19.95 -19.33
CA PHE A 465 -0.27 -21.23 -18.62
C PHE A 465 -1.01 -22.39 -19.30
N GLU A 466 -2.25 -22.20 -19.75
CA GLU A 466 -2.99 -23.22 -20.49
C GLU A 466 -2.26 -23.64 -21.79
N ASN A 467 -1.68 -22.69 -22.50
CA ASN A 467 -0.90 -22.97 -23.69
C ASN A 467 0.38 -23.75 -23.39
N TYR A 468 1.04 -23.45 -22.25
CA TYR A 468 2.16 -24.24 -21.76
C TYR A 468 1.72 -25.70 -21.44
N GLU A 469 0.60 -25.91 -20.73
CA GLU A 469 0.10 -27.27 -20.44
C GLU A 469 -0.21 -28.04 -21.74
N LYS A 470 -0.85 -27.39 -22.71
CA LYS A 470 -1.14 -28.01 -24.04
C LYS A 470 0.13 -28.40 -24.79
N SER A 471 1.14 -27.51 -24.82
CA SER A 471 2.41 -27.80 -25.51
C SER A 471 3.17 -28.96 -24.85
N LYS A 472 3.12 -29.07 -23.52
CA LYS A 472 3.75 -30.15 -22.76
C LYS A 472 3.05 -31.49 -22.97
N ALA A 473 1.73 -31.51 -23.12
CA ALA A 473 0.97 -32.71 -23.44
C ALA A 473 1.36 -33.30 -24.82
N ILE A 474 1.50 -32.43 -25.83
CA ILE A 474 1.93 -32.85 -27.21
C ILE A 474 3.35 -33.45 -27.23
N ILE A 475 4.26 -32.95 -26.40
CA ILE A 475 5.65 -33.44 -26.35
C ILE A 475 5.74 -34.82 -25.68
N ASN A 476 4.78 -35.16 -24.81
CA ASN A 476 4.75 -36.43 -24.08
C ASN A 476 3.94 -37.53 -24.78
N GLU A 477 3.26 -37.24 -25.89
CA GLU A 477 2.66 -38.19 -26.85
C GLU A 477 3.66 -38.59 -27.94
#